data_a37fb0afe5a1e2749a204c0d19e63acf
#
_entry.id   a37fb0afe5a1e2749a204c0d19e63acf
#
_cell.length_a   1.000
_cell.length_b   1.000
_cell.length_c   1.000
_cell.angle_alpha   90.00
_cell.angle_beta   90.00
_cell.angle_gamma   90.00
#
_symmetry.space_group_name_H-M   'P 1'
#
loop_
_entity.id
_entity.type
_entity.pdbx_description
1 polymer ?
#
loop_
_entity_poly.entity_id
_entity_poly.type
_entity_poly.pdbx_seq_one_letter_code
_entity_poly.pdbx_strand_id
1 'polypeptide(L)'
;MATGLSVQHVLPDSTFTCFVIPSLFSQSECETLLTPAIKNSFQKASSNYPTYYRNNDRFVIDDETLADKLFQKVKSYLPTSIEINNSIQSENGIWELKELNTRLRFCKYAANQYFHRHLDGVHYRSETVQSKLTFMIYLNSATEFKGGRTLFFKTKDTSEIWASYIPKQGDLIVFDHNVWHEGEVLTEGEKYVLRSDILYTRTTLPFQKEHFSGHLGYIWSLLKFDDNTILSGGRDTSIKAWTITGEEKLSLKEHQNSILSLEKINKDTFISGSRDQHIIVWQHFKAIKKIKAHTAIVLSLCRLTDHSFASGGGDNTIQIIDLNGSVLQTLNGHTNWIWQVIKLDKKTIASASEDHTIKIWNIETGQLLTTFTEYTPIISLAFHAPTQQLISGNLHGEISIRTLNENYQQQMLTTFNAHNGIIRTIKLITNNIIATGGEDNKVKLWDFNGNLLTALEHQNFVQAIEQISDNKIISASYDGSIKEWDIKW
;
A
#
# COMPACT_ATOMS: atom_id res chain seq x y z
N MET A 1 46.46 2.83 13.29
CA MET A 1 45.84 2.57 11.95
C MET A 1 44.64 1.69 12.21
N ALA A 2 43.45 2.21 12.14
CA ALA A 2 42.24 1.39 12.24
C ALA A 2 42.20 0.51 11.00
N THR A 3 42.28 -0.79 11.16
CA THR A 3 42.01 -1.76 10.10
C THR A 3 40.55 -1.55 9.69
N GLY A 4 40.33 -0.84 8.58
CA GLY A 4 38.99 -0.63 8.04
C GLY A 4 38.34 -1.99 7.81
N LEU A 5 37.11 -2.17 8.31
CA LEU A 5 36.31 -3.36 8.04
C LEU A 5 36.09 -3.46 6.52
N SER A 6 36.26 -4.64 5.95
CA SER A 6 36.09 -4.83 4.50
C SER A 6 34.61 -4.87 4.14
N VAL A 7 34.23 -4.08 3.15
CA VAL A 7 32.90 -4.14 2.52
C VAL A 7 32.84 -5.38 1.65
N GLN A 8 31.77 -6.19 1.78
CA GLN A 8 31.55 -7.39 0.96
C GLN A 8 30.31 -7.16 0.07
N HIS A 9 30.50 -7.13 -1.25
CA HIS A 9 29.39 -7.05 -2.20
C HIS A 9 28.59 -8.34 -2.20
N VAL A 10 27.27 -8.23 -2.19
CA VAL A 10 26.35 -9.39 -2.13
C VAL A 10 25.81 -9.75 -3.50
N LEU A 11 25.51 -8.77 -4.34
CA LEU A 11 24.98 -8.98 -5.68
C LEU A 11 26.13 -9.10 -6.68
N PRO A 12 26.25 -10.22 -7.42
CA PRO A 12 27.26 -10.36 -8.47
C PRO A 12 26.87 -9.48 -9.68
N ASP A 13 27.87 -8.85 -10.30
CA ASP A 13 27.76 -8.11 -11.56
C ASP A 13 26.56 -7.14 -11.64
N SER A 14 26.32 -6.39 -10.55
CA SER A 14 25.16 -5.51 -10.41
C SER A 14 25.57 -4.04 -10.36
N THR A 15 24.73 -3.19 -10.99
CA THR A 15 24.77 -1.73 -10.82
C THR A 15 24.08 -1.26 -9.53
N PHE A 16 23.29 -2.13 -8.89
CA PHE A 16 22.62 -1.83 -7.63
C PHE A 16 23.60 -1.86 -6.46
N THR A 17 23.44 -0.92 -5.56
CA THR A 17 24.13 -0.96 -4.26
C THR A 17 23.57 -2.12 -3.45
N CYS A 18 24.42 -3.10 -3.11
CA CYS A 18 24.09 -4.15 -2.15
C CYS A 18 25.36 -4.71 -1.55
N PHE A 19 25.61 -4.43 -0.27
CA PHE A 19 26.82 -4.87 0.41
C PHE A 19 26.57 -5.12 1.90
N VAL A 20 27.51 -5.87 2.50
CA VAL A 20 27.56 -6.15 3.92
C VAL A 20 28.85 -5.61 4.51
N ILE A 21 28.76 -5.07 5.72
CA ILE A 21 29.90 -4.76 6.59
C ILE A 21 29.86 -5.74 7.76
N PRO A 22 30.71 -6.79 7.73
CA PRO A 22 30.69 -7.82 8.76
C PRO A 22 31.12 -7.27 10.11
N SER A 23 30.44 -7.69 11.17
CA SER A 23 30.78 -7.40 12.58
C SER A 23 31.00 -5.91 12.86
N LEU A 24 30.24 -5.04 12.15
CA LEU A 24 30.32 -3.58 12.38
C LEU A 24 29.83 -3.20 13.76
N PHE A 25 28.89 -3.95 14.30
CA PHE A 25 28.37 -3.80 15.66
C PHE A 25 28.82 -4.97 16.52
N SER A 26 29.33 -4.69 17.69
CA SER A 26 29.67 -5.72 18.69
C SER A 26 28.41 -6.37 19.26
N GLN A 27 28.53 -7.53 19.88
CA GLN A 27 27.41 -8.19 20.57
C GLN A 27 26.77 -7.26 21.61
N SER A 28 27.55 -6.58 22.42
CA SER A 28 27.06 -5.64 23.44
C SER A 28 26.30 -4.45 22.84
N GLU A 29 26.73 -3.93 21.67
CA GLU A 29 25.98 -2.89 20.95
C GLU A 29 24.65 -3.43 20.45
N CYS A 30 24.60 -4.64 19.89
CA CYS A 30 23.39 -5.28 19.44
C CYS A 30 22.37 -5.50 20.57
N GLU A 31 22.84 -5.98 21.73
CA GLU A 31 22.02 -6.16 22.94
C GLU A 31 21.47 -4.81 23.44
N THR A 32 22.30 -3.77 23.45
CA THR A 32 21.89 -2.41 23.83
C THR A 32 20.82 -1.87 22.88
N LEU A 33 20.99 -2.05 21.57
CA LEU A 33 20.02 -1.64 20.55
C LEU A 33 18.68 -2.37 20.71
N LEU A 34 18.70 -3.66 21.04
CA LEU A 34 17.48 -4.49 21.13
C LEU A 34 16.68 -4.22 22.41
N THR A 35 17.32 -3.77 23.49
CA THR A 35 16.70 -3.59 24.81
C THR A 35 15.43 -2.74 24.81
N PRO A 36 15.34 -1.58 24.13
CA PRO A 36 14.11 -0.78 24.09
C PRO A 36 12.93 -1.53 23.44
N ALA A 37 13.19 -2.31 22.39
CA ALA A 37 12.15 -3.05 21.67
C ALA A 37 11.59 -4.20 22.52
N ILE A 38 12.43 -4.89 23.29
CA ILE A 38 11.97 -5.96 24.20
C ILE A 38 11.14 -5.37 25.34
N LYS A 39 11.55 -4.23 25.92
CA LYS A 39 10.83 -3.59 27.03
C LYS A 39 9.44 -3.07 26.63
N ASN A 40 9.27 -2.58 25.40
CA ASN A 40 8.05 -1.93 24.94
C ASN A 40 7.09 -2.86 24.16
N SER A 41 7.40 -4.13 24.07
CA SER A 41 6.62 -5.16 23.38
C SER A 41 6.45 -4.95 21.86
N PHE A 42 6.63 -6.01 21.11
CA PHE A 42 6.39 -6.04 19.66
C PHE A 42 4.90 -6.13 19.35
N GLN A 43 4.46 -5.46 18.30
CA GLN A 43 3.09 -5.51 17.78
C GLN A 43 3.06 -6.29 16.47
N LYS A 44 1.99 -7.02 16.20
CA LYS A 44 1.81 -7.75 14.95
C LYS A 44 1.81 -6.80 13.74
N ALA A 45 2.59 -7.13 12.72
CA ALA A 45 2.60 -6.36 11.49
C ALA A 45 1.25 -6.42 10.74
N SER A 46 0.43 -7.43 10.99
CA SER A 46 -0.91 -7.61 10.41
C SER A 46 -1.88 -6.46 10.72
N SER A 47 -1.62 -5.64 11.71
CA SER A 47 -2.37 -4.39 11.94
C SER A 47 -2.21 -3.37 10.79
N ASN A 48 -1.13 -3.46 10.00
CA ASN A 48 -0.77 -2.51 8.96
C ASN A 48 -0.44 -3.14 7.61
N TYR A 49 -0.36 -4.47 7.54
CA TYR A 49 0.01 -5.21 6.33
C TYR A 49 -0.80 -6.51 6.24
N PRO A 50 -1.24 -6.91 5.03
CA PRO A 50 -1.92 -8.20 4.85
C PRO A 50 -1.00 -9.35 5.26
N THR A 51 -1.58 -10.39 5.84
CA THR A 51 -0.81 -11.53 6.37
C THR A 51 -0.07 -12.31 5.28
N TYR A 52 -0.62 -12.36 4.06
CA TYR A 52 0.06 -12.98 2.90
C TYR A 52 1.33 -12.22 2.49
N TYR A 53 1.45 -10.92 2.84
CA TYR A 53 2.60 -10.09 2.50
C TYR A 53 3.69 -10.20 3.56
N ARG A 54 3.29 -10.09 4.86
CA ARG A 54 4.18 -10.25 6.00
C ARG A 54 3.40 -10.56 7.28
N ASN A 55 3.99 -11.41 8.13
CA ASN A 55 3.34 -11.83 9.38
C ASN A 55 4.25 -11.72 10.62
N ASN A 56 5.39 -11.04 10.52
CA ASN A 56 6.31 -10.81 11.63
C ASN A 56 5.80 -9.75 12.62
N ASP A 57 6.44 -9.66 13.78
CA ASP A 57 6.14 -8.64 14.78
C ASP A 57 7.08 -7.44 14.64
N ARG A 58 6.62 -6.25 15.06
CA ARG A 58 7.36 -5.00 14.93
C ARG A 58 7.23 -4.11 16.16
N PHE A 59 8.34 -3.42 16.47
CA PHE A 59 8.36 -2.24 17.34
C PHE A 59 8.98 -1.07 16.55
N VAL A 60 8.33 0.09 16.54
CA VAL A 60 8.76 1.25 15.77
C VAL A 60 8.91 2.44 16.69
N ILE A 61 10.05 3.11 16.61
CA ILE A 61 10.34 4.37 17.31
C ILE A 61 10.88 5.40 16.34
N ASP A 62 10.62 6.66 16.61
CA ASP A 62 11.28 7.79 15.96
C ASP A 62 12.31 8.34 16.97
N ASP A 63 13.62 8.15 16.70
CA ASP A 63 14.72 8.53 17.59
C ASP A 63 15.86 9.16 16.78
N GLU A 64 15.94 10.48 16.83
CA GLU A 64 16.91 11.28 16.10
C GLU A 64 18.34 11.05 16.64
N THR A 65 18.49 10.96 17.97
CA THR A 65 19.79 10.78 18.59
C THR A 65 20.42 9.43 18.26
N LEU A 66 19.61 8.36 18.28
CA LEU A 66 20.06 7.03 17.93
C LEU A 66 20.35 6.92 16.43
N ALA A 67 19.48 7.50 15.59
CA ALA A 67 19.67 7.53 14.14
C ALA A 67 20.99 8.24 13.76
N ASP A 68 21.29 9.39 14.38
CA ASP A 68 22.55 10.09 14.13
C ASP A 68 23.76 9.25 14.58
N LYS A 69 23.74 8.66 15.77
CA LYS A 69 24.82 7.75 16.22
C LYS A 69 25.09 6.61 15.25
N LEU A 70 24.03 5.96 14.77
CA LEU A 70 24.12 4.89 13.77
C LEU A 70 24.69 5.43 12.45
N PHE A 71 24.21 6.59 12.00
CA PHE A 71 24.68 7.22 10.78
C PHE A 71 26.17 7.57 10.83
N GLN A 72 26.65 8.20 11.92
CA GLN A 72 28.07 8.53 12.08
C GLN A 72 28.98 7.30 12.00
N LYS A 73 28.50 6.14 12.49
CA LYS A 73 29.26 4.87 12.46
C LYS A 73 29.37 4.29 11.05
N VAL A 74 28.39 4.53 10.17
CA VAL A 74 28.29 3.86 8.87
C VAL A 74 28.57 4.77 7.67
N LYS A 75 28.47 6.09 7.80
CA LYS A 75 28.52 7.05 6.68
C LYS A 75 29.72 6.92 5.76
N SER A 76 30.90 6.53 6.30
CA SER A 76 32.13 6.38 5.51
C SER A 76 32.10 5.17 4.55
N TYR A 77 31.14 4.27 4.70
CA TYR A 77 30.93 3.10 3.84
C TYR A 77 29.83 3.31 2.81
N LEU A 78 29.04 4.38 2.94
CA LEU A 78 27.88 4.65 2.10
C LEU A 78 28.30 5.40 0.84
N PRO A 79 27.61 5.18 -0.31
CA PRO A 79 27.78 6.01 -1.48
C PRO A 79 27.52 7.48 -1.16
N THR A 80 28.46 8.34 -1.44
CA THR A 80 28.30 9.81 -1.24
C THR A 80 27.30 10.42 -2.19
N SER A 81 27.12 9.81 -3.37
CA SER A 81 26.16 10.22 -4.39
C SER A 81 25.56 8.99 -5.08
N ILE A 82 24.29 9.08 -5.47
CA ILE A 82 23.54 8.07 -6.21
C ILE A 82 22.77 8.75 -7.33
N GLU A 83 22.82 8.17 -8.53
CA GLU A 83 21.95 8.54 -9.64
C GLU A 83 20.81 7.56 -9.76
N ILE A 84 19.56 8.07 -9.77
CA ILE A 84 18.34 7.27 -9.92
C ILE A 84 17.67 7.63 -11.24
N ASN A 85 17.33 6.60 -12.01
CA ASN A 85 16.53 6.71 -13.22
C ASN A 85 15.58 5.50 -13.29
N ASN A 86 14.35 5.69 -12.80
CA ASN A 86 13.32 4.65 -12.72
C ASN A 86 11.96 5.17 -13.22
N SER A 87 10.92 4.35 -13.13
CA SER A 87 9.56 4.69 -13.57
C SER A 87 8.89 5.79 -12.72
N ILE A 88 9.39 6.06 -11.51
CA ILE A 88 8.83 7.07 -10.61
C ILE A 88 9.58 8.38 -10.80
N GLN A 89 9.03 9.28 -11.60
CA GLN A 89 9.68 10.56 -11.97
C GLN A 89 10.12 11.38 -10.75
N SER A 90 9.35 11.37 -9.66
CA SER A 90 9.69 12.08 -8.42
C SER A 90 10.95 11.55 -7.72
N GLU A 91 11.45 10.38 -8.12
CA GLU A 91 12.65 9.75 -7.57
C GLU A 91 13.90 9.98 -8.43
N ASN A 92 13.74 10.35 -9.71
CA ASN A 92 14.84 10.48 -10.65
C ASN A 92 15.74 11.69 -10.35
N GLY A 93 17.01 11.55 -10.65
CA GLY A 93 18.03 12.60 -10.51
C GLY A 93 19.26 12.15 -9.73
N ILE A 94 20.13 13.11 -9.45
CA ILE A 94 21.35 12.92 -8.66
C ILE A 94 21.06 13.29 -7.21
N TRP A 95 21.44 12.39 -6.30
CA TRP A 95 21.14 12.48 -4.88
C TRP A 95 22.42 12.35 -4.05
N GLU A 96 22.68 13.28 -3.15
CA GLU A 96 23.83 13.27 -2.24
C GLU A 96 23.45 12.74 -0.85
N LEU A 97 24.34 11.97 -0.25
CA LEU A 97 24.17 11.37 1.08
C LEU A 97 23.85 12.43 2.13
N LYS A 98 22.81 12.21 2.91
CA LYS A 98 22.38 13.15 3.94
C LYS A 98 22.45 12.59 5.35
N GLU A 99 21.59 11.61 5.67
CA GLU A 99 21.40 11.12 7.03
C GLU A 99 20.68 9.76 7.07
N LEU A 100 20.60 9.13 8.24
CA LEU A 100 19.73 7.98 8.47
C LEU A 100 18.34 8.48 8.88
N ASN A 101 17.29 7.81 8.41
CA ASN A 101 15.91 8.09 8.81
C ASN A 101 15.73 7.84 10.31
N THR A 102 15.15 8.80 11.03
CA THR A 102 14.89 8.73 12.47
C THR A 102 13.91 7.62 12.85
N ARG A 103 13.12 7.14 11.87
CA ARG A 103 12.17 6.05 12.05
C ARG A 103 12.86 4.70 12.04
N LEU A 104 13.10 4.17 13.22
CA LEU A 104 13.77 2.90 13.48
C LEU A 104 12.73 1.79 13.68
N ARG A 105 12.86 0.70 12.90
CA ARG A 105 11.91 -0.42 12.88
C ARG A 105 12.60 -1.68 13.38
N PHE A 106 12.32 -2.07 14.60
CA PHE A 106 12.74 -3.36 15.13
C PHE A 106 11.76 -4.42 14.64
N CYS A 107 12.27 -5.44 13.99
CA CYS A 107 11.50 -6.55 13.46
C CYS A 107 11.88 -7.83 14.19
N LYS A 108 10.87 -8.53 14.72
CA LYS A 108 11.00 -9.84 15.32
C LYS A 108 10.35 -10.86 14.39
N TYR A 109 11.06 -11.92 14.09
CA TYR A 109 10.56 -13.09 13.38
C TYR A 109 10.63 -14.29 14.30
N ALA A 110 9.53 -15.04 14.42
CA ALA A 110 9.43 -16.33 15.09
C ALA A 110 9.24 -17.45 14.05
N ALA A 111 9.21 -18.70 14.47
CA ALA A 111 8.96 -19.83 13.58
C ALA A 111 7.69 -19.64 12.72
N ASN A 112 7.77 -19.97 11.43
CA ASN A 112 6.76 -19.77 10.40
C ASN A 112 6.47 -18.31 10.05
N GLN A 113 7.28 -17.36 10.52
CA GLN A 113 7.18 -15.96 10.11
C GLN A 113 8.14 -15.64 8.96
N TYR A 114 7.70 -14.71 8.11
CA TYR A 114 8.38 -14.32 6.88
C TYR A 114 8.05 -12.88 6.49
N PHE A 115 8.75 -12.41 5.47
CA PHE A 115 8.40 -11.22 4.72
C PHE A 115 8.57 -11.53 3.24
N HIS A 116 7.44 -11.65 2.52
CA HIS A 116 7.43 -12.02 1.10
C HIS A 116 8.20 -11.05 0.22
N ARG A 117 8.52 -11.51 -0.98
CA ARG A 117 9.25 -10.77 -1.99
C ARG A 117 8.62 -9.42 -2.29
N HIS A 118 9.44 -8.38 -2.19
CA HIS A 118 9.01 -7.00 -2.38
C HIS A 118 10.19 -6.09 -2.77
N LEU A 119 9.85 -4.90 -3.23
CA LEU A 119 10.73 -3.74 -3.26
C LEU A 119 10.47 -2.88 -2.03
N ASP A 120 11.50 -2.23 -1.54
CA ASP A 120 11.32 -1.28 -0.46
C ASP A 120 10.73 0.04 -0.95
N GLY A 121 9.77 0.54 -0.23
CA GLY A 121 9.17 1.80 -0.60
C GLY A 121 9.95 3.00 -0.10
N VAL A 122 10.17 3.98 -0.97
CA VAL A 122 10.84 5.24 -0.64
C VAL A 122 10.12 5.98 0.48
N HIS A 123 10.87 6.50 1.44
CA HIS A 123 10.39 7.48 2.42
C HIS A 123 10.61 8.88 1.86
N TYR A 124 9.51 9.61 1.64
CA TYR A 124 9.52 10.98 1.13
C TYR A 124 9.41 11.96 2.31
N ARG A 125 10.53 12.57 2.70
CA ARG A 125 10.50 13.69 3.68
C ARG A 125 10.11 14.98 2.98
N SER A 126 10.57 15.17 1.75
CA SER A 126 10.21 16.26 0.84
C SER A 126 10.50 15.87 -0.62
N GLU A 127 10.22 16.75 -1.58
CA GLU A 127 10.63 16.58 -2.99
C GLU A 127 12.16 16.45 -3.14
N THR A 128 12.90 17.09 -2.25
CA THR A 128 14.36 17.13 -2.29
C THR A 128 15.05 16.24 -1.28
N VAL A 129 14.33 15.57 -0.36
CA VAL A 129 14.91 14.67 0.64
C VAL A 129 14.11 13.37 0.67
N GLN A 130 14.74 12.29 0.22
CA GLN A 130 14.11 10.98 0.07
C GLN A 130 15.07 9.86 0.49
N SER A 131 14.53 8.71 0.91
CA SER A 131 15.36 7.53 1.12
C SER A 131 15.67 6.83 -0.20
N LYS A 132 16.87 6.25 -0.31
CA LYS A 132 17.33 5.52 -1.51
C LYS A 132 17.83 4.12 -1.18
N LEU A 133 18.37 3.92 0.01
CA LEU A 133 18.91 2.63 0.43
C LEU A 133 18.26 2.16 1.72
N THR A 134 18.09 0.86 1.83
CA THR A 134 17.71 0.18 3.08
C THR A 134 18.96 -0.06 3.92
N PHE A 135 18.83 0.20 5.20
CA PHE A 135 19.80 -0.02 6.26
C PHE A 135 19.26 -1.09 7.22
N MET A 136 19.99 -2.20 7.40
CA MET A 136 19.51 -3.30 8.24
C MET A 136 20.64 -3.96 9.03
N ILE A 137 20.47 -4.02 10.36
CA ILE A 137 21.40 -4.67 11.30
C ILE A 137 20.77 -5.95 11.82
N TYR A 138 21.53 -7.06 11.82
CA TYR A 138 21.14 -8.31 12.48
C TYR A 138 21.54 -8.27 13.95
N LEU A 139 20.55 -8.37 14.87
CA LEU A 139 20.76 -8.06 16.29
C LEU A 139 21.08 -9.27 17.18
N ASN A 140 20.81 -10.49 16.69
CA ASN A 140 21.09 -11.71 17.45
C ASN A 140 21.82 -12.78 16.63
N SER A 141 22.35 -13.78 17.31
CA SER A 141 23.20 -14.81 16.71
C SER A 141 22.42 -15.74 15.79
N ALA A 142 23.05 -16.14 14.67
CA ALA A 142 22.51 -17.18 13.77
C ALA A 142 22.38 -18.56 14.42
N THR A 143 22.96 -18.78 15.61
CA THR A 143 22.80 -20.01 16.38
C THR A 143 21.45 -20.08 17.13
N GLU A 144 20.74 -18.95 17.25
CA GLU A 144 19.47 -18.84 17.96
C GLU A 144 18.26 -19.14 17.07
N PHE A 145 18.46 -19.34 15.77
CA PHE A 145 17.38 -19.61 14.82
C PHE A 145 17.85 -20.44 13.62
N LYS A 146 16.88 -21.03 12.89
CA LYS A 146 17.14 -21.73 11.62
C LYS A 146 16.32 -21.12 10.48
N GLY A 147 16.91 -21.06 9.26
CA GLY A 147 16.34 -20.34 8.12
C GLY A 147 16.56 -18.84 8.20
N GLY A 148 15.64 -18.05 7.69
CA GLY A 148 15.63 -16.60 7.85
C GLY A 148 16.73 -15.85 7.10
N ARG A 149 17.27 -16.42 6.01
CA ARG A 149 18.19 -15.71 5.11
C ARG A 149 17.52 -14.47 4.52
N THR A 150 18.29 -13.49 4.11
CA THR A 150 17.83 -12.44 3.21
C THR A 150 18.13 -12.89 1.78
N LEU A 151 17.07 -13.06 0.97
CA LEU A 151 17.17 -13.53 -0.41
C LEU A 151 16.96 -12.37 -1.37
N PHE A 152 17.72 -12.34 -2.47
CA PHE A 152 17.63 -11.31 -3.51
C PHE A 152 17.26 -11.94 -4.85
N PHE A 153 16.50 -11.19 -5.67
CA PHE A 153 15.96 -11.67 -6.93
C PHE A 153 16.08 -10.59 -8.00
N LYS A 154 16.21 -11.00 -9.27
CA LYS A 154 16.26 -10.08 -10.41
C LYS A 154 14.89 -9.48 -10.74
N THR A 155 13.83 -10.28 -10.55
CA THR A 155 12.45 -9.88 -10.84
C THR A 155 11.48 -10.44 -9.79
N LYS A 156 10.24 -9.92 -9.78
CA LYS A 156 9.18 -10.39 -8.87
C LYS A 156 8.87 -11.88 -9.07
N ASP A 157 8.81 -12.35 -10.30
CA ASP A 157 8.20 -13.63 -10.67
C ASP A 157 9.21 -14.76 -10.88
N THR A 158 10.54 -14.47 -10.81
CA THR A 158 11.56 -15.52 -10.95
C THR A 158 11.61 -16.43 -9.73
N SER A 159 11.75 -17.75 -9.93
CA SER A 159 12.06 -18.69 -8.87
C SER A 159 13.56 -18.75 -8.54
N GLU A 160 14.41 -18.19 -9.41
CA GLU A 160 15.85 -18.20 -9.26
C GLU A 160 16.31 -17.16 -8.23
N ILE A 161 17.03 -17.62 -7.20
CA ILE A 161 17.67 -16.75 -6.21
C ILE A 161 18.94 -16.16 -6.86
N TRP A 162 18.96 -14.83 -7.00
CA TRP A 162 20.13 -14.12 -7.55
C TRP A 162 21.29 -14.11 -6.55
N ALA A 163 20.99 -13.81 -5.28
CA ALA A 163 21.95 -13.87 -4.18
C ALA A 163 21.22 -14.11 -2.85
N SER A 164 21.97 -14.57 -1.86
CA SER A 164 21.43 -14.75 -0.50
C SER A 164 22.45 -14.34 0.55
N TYR A 165 21.95 -13.85 1.67
CA TYR A 165 22.79 -13.52 2.82
C TYR A 165 22.33 -14.29 4.06
N ILE A 166 23.27 -14.98 4.72
CA ILE A 166 23.04 -15.67 6.01
C ILE A 166 23.30 -14.67 7.11
N PRO A 167 22.28 -14.29 7.91
CA PRO A 167 22.42 -13.31 8.99
C PRO A 167 23.50 -13.70 10.00
N LYS A 168 24.34 -12.74 10.39
CA LYS A 168 25.27 -12.86 11.54
C LYS A 168 25.10 -11.66 12.45
N GLN A 169 25.15 -11.87 13.77
CA GLN A 169 25.02 -10.79 14.75
C GLN A 169 26.07 -9.70 14.51
N GLY A 170 25.60 -8.45 14.51
CA GLY A 170 26.46 -7.27 14.34
C GLY A 170 26.76 -6.92 12.89
N ASP A 171 26.36 -7.74 11.92
CA ASP A 171 26.50 -7.39 10.51
C ASP A 171 25.49 -6.31 10.10
N LEU A 172 25.99 -5.34 9.34
CA LEU A 172 25.15 -4.38 8.65
C LEU A 172 25.03 -4.76 7.18
N ILE A 173 23.81 -4.89 6.66
CA ILE A 173 23.55 -4.97 5.23
C ILE A 173 22.90 -3.68 4.74
N VAL A 174 23.37 -3.18 3.61
CA VAL A 174 22.83 -2.00 2.93
C VAL A 174 22.50 -2.40 1.49
N PHE A 175 21.29 -2.05 1.01
CA PHE A 175 20.90 -2.34 -0.36
C PHE A 175 19.91 -1.31 -0.93
N ASP A 176 19.89 -1.22 -2.25
CA ASP A 176 19.00 -0.33 -3.01
C ASP A 176 17.53 -0.74 -2.84
N HIS A 177 16.65 0.23 -2.71
CA HIS A 177 15.20 0.01 -2.61
C HIS A 177 14.63 -0.74 -3.82
N ASN A 178 15.24 -0.60 -4.99
CA ASN A 178 14.79 -1.23 -6.25
C ASN A 178 15.29 -2.67 -6.44
N VAL A 179 15.89 -3.28 -5.42
CA VAL A 179 16.26 -4.70 -5.46
C VAL A 179 15.16 -5.55 -4.87
N TRP A 180 14.64 -6.50 -5.67
CA TRP A 180 13.67 -7.47 -5.19
C TRP A 180 14.29 -8.37 -4.13
N HIS A 181 13.67 -8.40 -2.95
CA HIS A 181 14.18 -9.19 -1.84
C HIS A 181 13.06 -9.77 -0.98
N GLU A 182 13.39 -10.79 -0.20
CA GLU A 182 12.49 -11.39 0.79
C GLU A 182 13.25 -11.85 2.04
N GLY A 183 12.55 -11.87 3.17
CA GLY A 183 12.98 -12.55 4.37
C GLY A 183 12.47 -14.00 4.33
N GLU A 184 13.38 -14.96 4.10
CA GLU A 184 13.07 -16.38 4.11
C GLU A 184 12.34 -16.78 5.38
N VAL A 185 11.42 -17.75 5.27
CA VAL A 185 10.68 -18.31 6.41
C VAL A 185 11.66 -18.77 7.50
N LEU A 186 11.39 -18.34 8.72
CA LEU A 186 12.09 -18.85 9.89
C LEU A 186 11.49 -20.22 10.29
N THR A 187 12.32 -21.24 10.43
CA THR A 187 11.85 -22.60 10.77
C THR A 187 11.88 -22.87 12.26
N GLU A 188 12.86 -22.31 12.97
CA GLU A 188 13.02 -22.46 14.42
C GLU A 188 13.60 -21.18 15.03
N GLY A 189 13.31 -20.92 16.31
CA GLY A 189 13.89 -19.83 17.09
C GLY A 189 13.30 -18.46 16.82
N GLU A 190 14.06 -17.42 17.14
CA GLU A 190 13.68 -16.02 16.95
C GLU A 190 14.82 -15.23 16.29
N LYS A 191 14.49 -14.42 15.28
CA LYS A 191 15.44 -13.50 14.62
C LYS A 191 15.02 -12.06 14.87
N TYR A 192 16.00 -11.22 15.24
CA TYR A 192 15.80 -9.80 15.48
C TYR A 192 16.61 -8.95 14.50
N VAL A 193 15.96 -7.95 13.93
CA VAL A 193 16.56 -7.04 12.95
C VAL A 193 16.17 -5.61 13.28
N LEU A 194 17.13 -4.69 13.28
CA LEU A 194 16.87 -3.25 13.24
C LEU A 194 16.96 -2.78 11.79
N ARG A 195 15.90 -2.17 11.30
CA ARG A 195 15.83 -1.62 9.96
C ARG A 195 15.50 -0.13 9.97
N SER A 196 16.16 0.62 9.12
CA SER A 196 15.85 2.00 8.77
C SER A 196 16.16 2.25 7.30
N ASP A 197 16.11 3.51 6.88
CA ASP A 197 16.36 3.92 5.50
C ASP A 197 17.42 5.03 5.48
N ILE A 198 18.31 5.04 4.48
CA ILE A 198 19.32 6.07 4.30
C ILE A 198 18.76 7.15 3.39
N LEU A 199 18.75 8.38 3.88
CA LEU A 199 18.21 9.55 3.21
C LEU A 199 19.30 10.27 2.41
N TYR A 200 18.89 10.73 1.25
CA TYR A 200 19.69 11.52 0.32
C TYR A 200 18.98 12.84 0.00
N THR A 201 19.76 13.86 -0.33
CA THR A 201 19.28 15.17 -0.81
C THR A 201 19.47 15.26 -2.32
N ARG A 202 18.43 15.68 -3.06
CA ARG A 202 18.51 15.92 -4.50
C ARG A 202 19.35 17.15 -4.81
N THR A 203 20.29 17.01 -5.75
CA THR A 203 21.14 18.11 -6.25
C THR A 203 20.76 18.56 -7.66
N THR A 204 20.04 17.72 -8.40
CA THR A 204 19.50 18.11 -9.72
C THR A 204 18.21 18.92 -9.57
N LEU A 205 17.92 19.77 -10.59
CA LEU A 205 16.66 20.50 -10.64
C LEU A 205 15.48 19.52 -10.61
N PRO A 206 14.36 19.88 -9.96
CA PRO A 206 13.13 19.09 -10.03
C PRO A 206 12.70 18.90 -11.49
N PHE A 207 12.15 17.75 -11.82
CA PHE A 207 11.53 17.51 -13.13
C PHE A 207 10.39 18.51 -13.38
N GLN A 208 10.11 18.82 -14.64
CA GLN A 208 8.95 19.65 -14.99
C GLN A 208 7.68 18.90 -14.59
N LYS A 209 6.80 19.59 -13.87
CA LYS A 209 5.49 19.04 -13.50
C LYS A 209 4.61 18.97 -14.75
N GLU A 210 4.24 17.77 -15.14
CA GLU A 210 3.21 17.50 -16.15
C GLU A 210 1.81 17.58 -15.53
N HIS A 211 0.76 17.49 -16.37
CA HIS A 211 -0.62 17.40 -15.90
C HIS A 211 -0.79 16.27 -14.88
N PHE A 212 -1.57 16.51 -13.81
CA PHE A 212 -1.75 15.61 -12.68
C PHE A 212 -0.46 15.18 -11.95
N SER A 213 0.61 15.91 -12.12
CA SER A 213 1.91 15.62 -11.52
C SER A 213 2.12 16.44 -10.25
N GLY A 214 2.35 15.79 -9.12
CA GLY A 214 2.58 16.51 -7.86
C GLY A 214 2.54 15.66 -6.59
N HIS A 215 2.04 14.41 -6.65
CA HIS A 215 2.22 13.47 -5.55
C HIS A 215 3.67 12.96 -5.47
N LEU A 216 4.12 12.68 -4.25
CA LEU A 216 5.39 12.00 -4.00
C LEU A 216 5.12 10.52 -3.74
N GLY A 217 5.45 9.69 -4.74
CA GLY A 217 5.21 8.25 -4.72
C GLY A 217 3.77 7.86 -5.07
N TYR A 218 3.35 6.72 -4.57
CA TYR A 218 2.12 6.03 -4.96
C TYR A 218 0.86 6.85 -4.76
N ILE A 219 -0.07 6.76 -5.72
CA ILE A 219 -1.42 7.29 -5.60
C ILE A 219 -2.37 6.12 -5.39
N TRP A 220 -3.12 6.16 -4.28
CA TRP A 220 -3.96 5.05 -3.83
C TRP A 220 -5.43 5.19 -4.21
N SER A 221 -5.91 6.42 -4.32
CA SER A 221 -7.33 6.68 -4.54
C SER A 221 -7.55 7.88 -5.44
N LEU A 222 -8.63 7.81 -6.21
CA LEU A 222 -9.17 8.88 -7.05
C LEU A 222 -10.64 9.09 -6.72
N LEU A 223 -11.11 10.32 -6.89
CA LEU A 223 -12.50 10.69 -6.73
C LEU A 223 -12.84 11.86 -7.67
N LYS A 224 -13.81 11.68 -8.57
CA LYS A 224 -14.46 12.81 -9.25
C LYS A 224 -15.38 13.52 -8.25
N PHE A 225 -14.94 14.66 -7.71
CA PHE A 225 -15.70 15.40 -6.72
C PHE A 225 -16.86 16.18 -7.35
N ASP A 226 -16.59 16.86 -8.45
CA ASP A 226 -17.58 17.52 -9.30
C ASP A 226 -17.09 17.56 -10.75
N ASP A 227 -17.80 18.27 -11.64
CA ASP A 227 -17.46 18.31 -13.07
C ASP A 227 -16.15 19.07 -13.36
N ASN A 228 -15.62 19.82 -12.40
CA ASN A 228 -14.41 20.63 -12.54
C ASN A 228 -13.30 20.23 -11.57
N THR A 229 -13.54 19.23 -10.70
CA THR A 229 -12.61 18.91 -9.61
C THR A 229 -12.45 17.40 -9.44
N ILE A 230 -11.19 16.97 -9.51
CA ILE A 230 -10.75 15.61 -9.20
C ILE A 230 -9.94 15.67 -7.91
N LEU A 231 -10.14 14.68 -7.02
CA LEU A 231 -9.32 14.48 -5.83
C LEU A 231 -8.49 13.21 -5.99
N SER A 232 -7.27 13.26 -5.47
CA SER A 232 -6.39 12.09 -5.37
C SER A 232 -5.81 11.96 -3.97
N GLY A 233 -5.69 10.75 -3.46
CA GLY A 233 -5.07 10.44 -2.19
C GLY A 233 -3.75 9.70 -2.38
N GLY A 234 -2.67 10.21 -1.77
CA GLY A 234 -1.31 9.73 -2.02
C GLY A 234 -0.61 9.11 -0.81
N ARG A 235 0.51 8.44 -1.10
CA ARG A 235 1.46 7.96 -0.10
C ARG A 235 2.11 9.10 0.69
N ASP A 236 2.25 10.26 0.08
CA ASP A 236 2.82 11.48 0.65
C ASP A 236 1.93 12.14 1.71
N THR A 237 0.92 11.43 2.18
CA THR A 237 -0.04 11.86 3.21
C THR A 237 -0.95 13.02 2.79
N SER A 238 -0.90 13.43 1.52
CA SER A 238 -1.69 14.53 0.99
C SER A 238 -2.92 14.05 0.20
N ILE A 239 -3.99 14.85 0.26
CA ILE A 239 -5.04 14.86 -0.75
C ILE A 239 -4.77 16.04 -1.67
N LYS A 240 -4.74 15.80 -2.96
CA LYS A 240 -4.62 16.86 -3.96
C LYS A 240 -5.93 17.05 -4.70
N ALA A 241 -6.31 18.31 -4.88
CA ALA A 241 -7.42 18.70 -5.73
C ALA A 241 -6.88 19.24 -7.04
N TRP A 242 -7.41 18.75 -8.15
CA TRP A 242 -7.01 19.07 -9.51
C TRP A 242 -8.17 19.67 -10.28
N THR A 243 -7.88 20.52 -11.27
CA THR A 243 -8.83 20.79 -12.34
C THR A 243 -9.06 19.53 -13.15
N ILE A 244 -10.13 19.48 -13.93
CA ILE A 244 -10.38 18.39 -14.89
C ILE A 244 -9.24 18.27 -15.94
N THR A 245 -8.49 19.34 -16.17
CA THR A 245 -7.33 19.40 -17.09
C THR A 245 -6.01 19.04 -16.42
N GLY A 246 -6.02 18.68 -15.13
CA GLY A 246 -4.84 18.18 -14.41
C GLY A 246 -3.97 19.23 -13.73
N GLU A 247 -4.44 20.48 -13.58
CA GLU A 247 -3.73 21.52 -12.81
C GLU A 247 -4.04 21.37 -11.32
N GLU A 248 -3.01 21.42 -10.48
CA GLU A 248 -3.17 21.37 -9.02
C GLU A 248 -3.81 22.63 -8.48
N LYS A 249 -4.98 22.52 -7.85
CA LYS A 249 -5.68 23.62 -7.17
C LYS A 249 -5.27 23.76 -5.72
N LEU A 250 -5.22 22.62 -5.00
CA LEU A 250 -5.01 22.57 -3.55
C LEU A 250 -4.25 21.30 -3.16
N SER A 251 -3.50 21.38 -2.06
CA SER A 251 -2.91 20.23 -1.37
C SER A 251 -3.32 20.27 0.11
N LEU A 252 -4.01 19.22 0.57
CA LEU A 252 -4.57 19.10 1.91
C LEU A 252 -3.74 18.08 2.70
N LYS A 253 -3.23 18.46 3.89
CA LYS A 253 -2.30 17.65 4.71
C LYS A 253 -2.76 17.62 6.17
N GLU A 254 -3.61 16.67 6.52
CA GLU A 254 -4.09 16.43 7.89
C GLU A 254 -3.87 14.99 8.35
N HIS A 255 -3.72 14.08 7.40
CA HIS A 255 -3.37 12.70 7.67
C HIS A 255 -1.88 12.53 7.97
N GLN A 256 -1.56 11.55 8.82
CA GLN A 256 -0.17 11.23 9.23
C GLN A 256 0.42 10.05 8.45
N ASN A 257 -0.35 9.44 7.55
CA ASN A 257 0.08 8.30 6.73
C ASN A 257 -0.70 8.31 5.40
N SER A 258 -0.39 7.34 4.51
CA SER A 258 -1.00 7.19 3.18
C SER A 258 -2.52 7.27 3.23
N ILE A 259 -3.10 7.97 2.27
CA ILE A 259 -4.55 8.08 2.08
C ILE A 259 -4.97 6.98 1.13
N LEU A 260 -5.75 6.02 1.63
CA LEU A 260 -6.09 4.79 0.92
C LEU A 260 -7.43 4.86 0.20
N SER A 261 -8.36 5.66 0.72
CA SER A 261 -9.71 5.79 0.16
C SER A 261 -10.22 7.21 0.25
N LEU A 262 -11.00 7.60 -0.75
CA LEU A 262 -11.74 8.86 -0.84
C LEU A 262 -13.17 8.55 -1.23
N GLU A 263 -14.15 9.23 -0.61
CA GLU A 263 -15.56 9.06 -0.94
C GLU A 263 -16.30 10.38 -0.85
N LYS A 264 -17.12 10.68 -1.86
CA LYS A 264 -17.99 11.85 -1.87
C LYS A 264 -19.26 11.59 -1.09
N ILE A 265 -19.59 12.49 -0.17
CA ILE A 265 -20.83 12.42 0.61
C ILE A 265 -21.94 13.25 -0.05
N ASN A 266 -21.65 14.52 -0.32
CA ASN A 266 -22.60 15.44 -0.99
C ASN A 266 -21.82 16.48 -1.81
N LYS A 267 -22.49 17.52 -2.28
CA LYS A 267 -21.89 18.55 -3.16
C LYS A 267 -20.69 19.28 -2.55
N ASP A 268 -20.65 19.44 -1.22
CA ASP A 268 -19.65 20.23 -0.51
C ASP A 268 -18.76 19.39 0.42
N THR A 269 -19.09 18.09 0.59
CA THR A 269 -18.49 17.23 1.59
C THR A 269 -17.95 15.95 0.98
N PHE A 270 -16.71 15.61 1.34
CA PHE A 270 -16.09 14.31 1.10
C PHE A 270 -15.40 13.79 2.36
N ILE A 271 -15.06 12.53 2.35
CA ILE A 271 -14.34 11.85 3.44
C ILE A 271 -13.10 11.14 2.89
N SER A 272 -12.09 11.02 3.74
CA SER A 272 -10.84 10.29 3.44
C SER A 272 -10.52 9.28 4.51
N GLY A 273 -10.07 8.10 4.10
CA GLY A 273 -9.59 7.02 4.97
C GLY A 273 -8.10 6.78 4.79
N SER A 274 -7.40 6.56 5.90
CA SER A 274 -5.94 6.50 5.88
C SER A 274 -5.38 5.30 6.64
N ARG A 275 -4.14 5.01 6.30
CA ARG A 275 -3.28 4.08 7.04
C ARG A 275 -2.96 4.57 8.47
N ASP A 276 -3.24 5.82 8.78
CA ASP A 276 -3.12 6.39 10.14
C ASP A 276 -4.31 6.00 11.06
N GLN A 277 -5.22 5.12 10.61
CA GLN A 277 -6.39 4.62 11.34
C GLN A 277 -7.54 5.63 11.50
N HIS A 278 -7.42 6.79 10.88
CA HIS A 278 -8.43 7.85 10.97
C HIS A 278 -9.20 8.02 9.67
N ILE A 279 -10.43 8.48 9.83
CA ILE A 279 -11.25 9.07 8.79
C ILE A 279 -11.31 10.56 9.04
N ILE A 280 -11.17 11.37 8.00
CA ILE A 280 -11.36 12.83 8.10
C ILE A 280 -12.55 13.21 7.24
N VAL A 281 -13.45 14.00 7.82
CA VAL A 281 -14.57 14.64 7.12
C VAL A 281 -14.11 16.02 6.68
N TRP A 282 -14.26 16.28 5.39
CA TRP A 282 -13.88 17.54 4.75
C TRP A 282 -15.12 18.25 4.24
N GLN A 283 -15.23 19.52 4.54
CA GLN A 283 -16.28 20.39 4.00
C GLN A 283 -15.64 21.64 3.40
N HIS A 284 -15.99 21.96 2.16
CA HIS A 284 -15.34 23.04 1.40
C HIS A 284 -13.82 22.97 1.43
N PHE A 285 -13.27 21.77 1.30
CA PHE A 285 -11.82 21.44 1.34
C PHE A 285 -11.13 21.77 2.68
N LYS A 286 -11.88 21.91 3.78
CA LYS A 286 -11.36 22.08 5.13
C LYS A 286 -11.70 20.85 5.96
N ALA A 287 -10.75 20.35 6.73
CA ALA A 287 -11.00 19.30 7.70
C ALA A 287 -11.90 19.82 8.83
N ILE A 288 -13.08 19.23 8.97
CA ILE A 288 -14.04 19.64 10.01
C ILE A 288 -14.13 18.61 11.14
N LYS A 289 -13.75 17.36 10.87
CA LYS A 289 -13.77 16.29 11.87
C LYS A 289 -12.72 15.24 11.56
N LYS A 290 -11.98 14.81 12.58
CA LYS A 290 -11.09 13.64 12.54
C LYS A 290 -11.66 12.55 13.45
N ILE A 291 -11.87 11.36 12.89
CA ILE A 291 -12.56 10.24 13.53
C ILE A 291 -11.60 9.07 13.62
N LYS A 292 -11.34 8.56 14.82
CA LYS A 292 -10.62 7.30 15.01
C LYS A 292 -11.62 6.15 14.94
N ALA A 293 -11.94 5.72 13.71
CA ALA A 293 -12.98 4.73 13.45
C ALA A 293 -12.50 3.29 13.64
N HIS A 294 -11.22 3.03 13.37
CA HIS A 294 -10.63 1.69 13.35
C HIS A 294 -9.40 1.58 14.24
N THR A 295 -9.06 0.37 14.66
CA THR A 295 -7.81 0.06 15.39
C THR A 295 -6.68 -0.33 14.43
N ALA A 296 -6.97 -0.42 13.13
CA ALA A 296 -6.03 -0.64 12.04
C ALA A 296 -6.32 0.33 10.88
N ILE A 297 -5.67 0.12 9.74
CA ILE A 297 -5.81 1.00 8.57
C ILE A 297 -7.26 1.04 8.05
N VAL A 298 -7.67 2.19 7.52
CA VAL A 298 -8.97 2.37 6.84
C VAL A 298 -8.77 2.15 5.35
N LEU A 299 -9.32 1.05 4.84
CA LEU A 299 -9.11 0.60 3.46
C LEU A 299 -10.19 1.09 2.50
N SER A 300 -11.42 1.14 2.97
CA SER A 300 -12.57 1.44 2.11
C SER A 300 -13.55 2.37 2.81
N LEU A 301 -14.14 3.26 2.02
CA LEU A 301 -15.23 4.15 2.40
C LEU A 301 -16.38 3.98 1.40
N CYS A 302 -17.60 4.03 1.87
CA CYS A 302 -18.79 3.89 1.06
C CYS A 302 -19.91 4.80 1.60
N ARG A 303 -20.37 5.75 0.80
CA ARG A 303 -21.50 6.61 1.14
C ARG A 303 -22.79 5.79 1.26
N LEU A 304 -23.50 5.97 2.36
CA LEU A 304 -24.82 5.38 2.58
C LEU A 304 -25.93 6.40 2.34
N THR A 305 -25.80 7.57 2.95
CA THR A 305 -26.70 8.71 2.80
C THR A 305 -25.90 10.02 2.72
N ASP A 306 -26.56 11.18 2.68
CA ASP A 306 -25.89 12.49 2.75
C ASP A 306 -25.31 12.80 4.14
N HIS A 307 -25.57 11.94 5.14
CA HIS A 307 -25.17 12.15 6.54
C HIS A 307 -24.46 10.97 7.17
N SER A 308 -24.32 9.84 6.45
CA SER A 308 -23.71 8.63 6.97
C SER A 308 -22.97 7.84 5.89
N PHE A 309 -21.99 7.08 6.33
CA PHE A 309 -21.14 6.24 5.50
C PHE A 309 -20.76 4.94 6.20
N ALA A 310 -20.33 3.94 5.43
CA ALA A 310 -19.67 2.74 5.92
C ALA A 310 -18.18 2.84 5.69
N SER A 311 -17.37 2.28 6.60
CA SER A 311 -15.93 2.11 6.44
C SER A 311 -15.50 0.69 6.72
N GLY A 312 -14.61 0.14 5.88
CA GLY A 312 -13.98 -1.16 6.06
C GLY A 312 -12.52 -0.99 6.49
N GLY A 313 -12.10 -1.75 7.49
CA GLY A 313 -10.76 -1.62 8.07
C GLY A 313 -9.94 -2.90 8.09
N GLY A 314 -8.65 -2.74 8.35
CA GLY A 314 -7.71 -3.83 8.60
C GLY A 314 -7.89 -4.49 9.97
N ASP A 315 -8.82 -4.02 10.78
CA ASP A 315 -9.26 -4.63 12.05
C ASP A 315 -10.43 -5.60 11.88
N ASN A 316 -10.76 -5.94 10.63
CA ASN A 316 -11.77 -6.92 10.25
C ASN A 316 -13.21 -6.47 10.53
N THR A 317 -13.44 -5.18 10.84
CA THR A 317 -14.76 -4.63 11.13
C THR A 317 -15.23 -3.68 10.03
N ILE A 318 -16.57 -3.58 9.88
CA ILE A 318 -17.20 -2.49 9.15
C ILE A 318 -17.85 -1.58 10.19
N GLN A 319 -17.58 -0.27 10.09
CA GLN A 319 -18.21 0.73 10.93
C GLN A 319 -19.23 1.52 10.09
N ILE A 320 -20.46 1.68 10.59
CA ILE A 320 -21.45 2.62 10.06
C ILE A 320 -21.35 3.88 10.92
N ILE A 321 -21.06 5.03 10.30
CA ILE A 321 -20.66 6.25 11.01
C ILE A 321 -21.45 7.43 10.45
N ASP A 322 -21.87 8.36 11.31
CA ASP A 322 -22.41 9.66 10.89
C ASP A 322 -21.28 10.70 10.67
N LEU A 323 -21.61 11.82 10.03
CA LEU A 323 -20.63 12.88 9.77
C LEU A 323 -20.13 13.61 11.04
N ASN A 324 -20.80 13.43 12.18
CA ASN A 324 -20.35 13.94 13.48
C ASN A 324 -19.30 13.03 14.13
N GLY A 325 -19.10 11.82 13.55
CA GLY A 325 -18.15 10.84 14.03
C GLY A 325 -18.73 9.85 15.04
N SER A 326 -20.05 9.79 15.17
CA SER A 326 -20.71 8.79 16.02
C SER A 326 -20.76 7.46 15.27
N VAL A 327 -20.27 6.40 15.89
CA VAL A 327 -20.44 5.04 15.38
C VAL A 327 -21.89 4.62 15.66
N LEU A 328 -22.67 4.49 14.58
CA LEU A 328 -24.07 4.06 14.64
C LEU A 328 -24.18 2.55 14.80
N GLN A 329 -23.24 1.83 14.14
CA GLN A 329 -23.22 0.38 14.17
C GLN A 329 -21.85 -0.17 13.82
N THR A 330 -21.50 -1.33 14.42
CA THR A 330 -20.31 -2.13 14.07
C THR A 330 -20.77 -3.50 13.56
N LEU A 331 -20.35 -3.85 12.34
CA LEU A 331 -20.63 -5.14 11.73
C LEU A 331 -19.41 -6.05 11.90
N ASN A 332 -19.60 -7.14 12.65
CA ASN A 332 -18.57 -8.13 12.93
C ASN A 332 -18.88 -9.44 12.20
N GLY A 333 -17.86 -10.12 11.68
CA GLY A 333 -18.04 -11.41 11.02
C GLY A 333 -17.00 -11.74 9.96
N HIS A 334 -16.25 -10.76 9.47
CA HIS A 334 -15.02 -11.02 8.74
C HIS A 334 -13.88 -11.40 9.72
N THR A 335 -12.99 -12.26 9.27
CA THR A 335 -11.86 -12.76 10.09
C THR A 335 -10.51 -12.19 9.65
N ASN A 336 -10.50 -11.39 8.59
CA ASN A 336 -9.32 -10.71 8.07
C ASN A 336 -9.71 -9.37 7.43
N TRP A 337 -8.72 -8.63 6.88
CA TRP A 337 -8.88 -7.30 6.30
C TRP A 337 -10.07 -7.18 5.37
N ILE A 338 -10.80 -6.08 5.50
CA ILE A 338 -11.90 -5.72 4.60
C ILE A 338 -11.35 -4.75 3.57
N TRP A 339 -11.15 -5.25 2.35
CA TRP A 339 -10.56 -4.49 1.25
C TRP A 339 -11.51 -3.48 0.67
N GLN A 340 -12.77 -3.85 0.51
CA GLN A 340 -13.77 -2.97 -0.07
C GLN A 340 -15.16 -3.18 0.52
N VAL A 341 -15.89 -2.08 0.69
CA VAL A 341 -17.30 -2.03 1.04
C VAL A 341 -18.02 -1.24 -0.05
N ILE A 342 -19.10 -1.78 -0.58
CA ILE A 342 -19.94 -1.11 -1.58
C ILE A 342 -21.42 -1.16 -1.17
N LYS A 343 -22.17 -0.16 -1.61
CA LYS A 343 -23.62 -0.12 -1.43
C LYS A 343 -24.30 -0.90 -2.54
N LEU A 344 -25.23 -1.79 -2.18
CA LEU A 344 -26.09 -2.50 -3.14
C LEU A 344 -27.41 -1.76 -3.34
N ASP A 345 -28.05 -1.37 -2.24
CA ASP A 345 -29.31 -0.62 -2.25
C ASP A 345 -29.42 0.29 -1.00
N LYS A 346 -30.62 0.78 -0.68
CA LYS A 346 -30.84 1.69 0.46
C LYS A 346 -30.56 1.05 1.83
N LYS A 347 -30.66 -0.28 1.94
CA LYS A 347 -30.59 -1.02 3.20
C LYS A 347 -29.41 -1.98 3.27
N THR A 348 -28.73 -2.25 2.15
CA THR A 348 -27.74 -3.29 2.09
C THR A 348 -26.41 -2.83 1.50
N ILE A 349 -25.36 -3.42 2.04
CA ILE A 349 -23.97 -3.28 1.55
C ILE A 349 -23.38 -4.67 1.30
N ALA A 350 -22.39 -4.72 0.41
CA ALA A 350 -21.50 -5.88 0.25
C ALA A 350 -20.09 -5.50 0.69
N SER A 351 -19.37 -6.47 1.27
CA SER A 351 -17.97 -6.32 1.65
C SER A 351 -17.13 -7.45 1.10
N ALA A 352 -15.91 -7.12 0.64
CA ALA A 352 -14.90 -8.05 0.18
C ALA A 352 -13.74 -8.12 1.17
N SER A 353 -13.25 -9.32 1.43
CA SER A 353 -12.24 -9.52 2.45
C SER A 353 -11.10 -10.46 2.04
N GLU A 354 -9.98 -10.25 2.71
CA GLU A 354 -8.83 -11.13 2.77
C GLU A 354 -9.18 -12.54 3.31
N ASP A 355 -10.30 -12.68 4.02
CA ASP A 355 -10.79 -13.95 4.55
C ASP A 355 -11.46 -14.85 3.50
N HIS A 356 -11.29 -14.53 2.23
CA HIS A 356 -11.85 -15.24 1.09
C HIS A 356 -13.37 -15.18 0.99
N THR A 357 -14.01 -14.22 1.63
CA THR A 357 -15.47 -14.09 1.57
C THR A 357 -15.93 -12.75 1.04
N ILE A 358 -17.11 -12.79 0.40
CA ILE A 358 -17.96 -11.62 0.17
C ILE A 358 -19.16 -11.77 1.11
N LYS A 359 -19.45 -10.75 1.90
CA LYS A 359 -20.58 -10.76 2.84
C LYS A 359 -21.55 -9.65 2.48
N ILE A 360 -22.86 -9.95 2.57
CA ILE A 360 -23.94 -8.97 2.38
C ILE A 360 -24.60 -8.72 3.74
N TRP A 361 -24.77 -7.42 4.06
CA TRP A 361 -25.23 -6.97 5.36
C TRP A 361 -26.43 -6.04 5.22
N ASN A 362 -27.37 -6.17 6.15
CA ASN A 362 -28.41 -5.16 6.36
C ASN A 362 -27.86 -4.07 7.28
N ILE A 363 -27.80 -2.82 6.82
CA ILE A 363 -27.21 -1.70 7.56
C ILE A 363 -28.13 -1.12 8.64
N GLU A 364 -29.44 -1.42 8.60
CA GLU A 364 -30.40 -0.95 9.62
C GLU A 364 -30.37 -1.87 10.84
N THR A 365 -30.26 -3.18 10.63
CA THR A 365 -30.29 -4.19 11.69
C THR A 365 -28.91 -4.70 12.10
N GLY A 366 -27.89 -4.49 11.28
CA GLY A 366 -26.55 -5.07 11.44
C GLY A 366 -26.45 -6.56 11.11
N GLN A 367 -27.51 -7.14 10.61
CA GLN A 367 -27.58 -8.58 10.34
C GLN A 367 -26.75 -8.94 9.11
N LEU A 368 -25.95 -10.00 9.23
CA LEU A 368 -25.36 -10.70 8.09
C LEU A 368 -26.46 -11.46 7.37
N LEU A 369 -26.71 -11.10 6.10
CA LEU A 369 -27.75 -11.71 5.27
C LEU A 369 -27.25 -12.97 4.55
N THR A 370 -26.05 -12.87 3.96
CA THR A 370 -25.44 -14.01 3.25
C THR A 370 -23.92 -13.89 3.19
N THR A 371 -23.26 -15.02 2.93
CA THR A 371 -21.81 -15.11 2.73
C THR A 371 -21.53 -15.93 1.47
N PHE A 372 -20.73 -15.40 0.58
CA PHE A 372 -20.15 -16.12 -0.56
C PHE A 372 -18.69 -16.44 -0.23
N THR A 373 -18.33 -17.73 -0.24
CA THR A 373 -16.97 -18.19 0.00
C THR A 373 -16.27 -18.41 -1.33
N GLU A 374 -15.10 -17.85 -1.46
CA GLU A 374 -14.23 -17.95 -2.62
C GLU A 374 -12.96 -18.72 -2.27
N TYR A 375 -12.23 -19.20 -3.27
CA TYR A 375 -10.98 -19.94 -3.04
C TYR A 375 -9.76 -19.05 -2.76
N THR A 376 -9.90 -17.72 -2.95
CA THR A 376 -8.83 -16.73 -2.80
C THR A 376 -9.37 -15.41 -2.24
N PRO A 377 -8.54 -14.56 -1.63
CA PRO A 377 -8.94 -13.24 -1.16
C PRO A 377 -9.61 -12.40 -2.25
N ILE A 378 -10.66 -11.68 -1.86
CA ILE A 378 -11.37 -10.75 -2.73
C ILE A 378 -10.95 -9.32 -2.38
N ILE A 379 -10.46 -8.60 -3.40
CA ILE A 379 -9.82 -7.29 -3.22
C ILE A 379 -10.74 -6.15 -3.66
N SER A 380 -11.52 -6.35 -4.71
CA SER A 380 -12.33 -5.29 -5.30
C SER A 380 -13.73 -5.79 -5.68
N LEU A 381 -14.72 -4.89 -5.56
CA LEU A 381 -16.12 -5.12 -5.88
C LEU A 381 -16.69 -3.98 -6.71
N ALA A 382 -17.64 -4.30 -7.59
CA ALA A 382 -18.54 -3.36 -8.19
C ALA A 382 -19.94 -3.97 -8.28
N PHE A 383 -20.99 -3.13 -8.32
CA PHE A 383 -22.36 -3.59 -8.42
C PHE A 383 -23.12 -2.83 -9.50
N HIS A 384 -23.67 -3.57 -10.47
CA HIS A 384 -24.49 -3.02 -11.53
C HIS A 384 -25.96 -3.18 -11.17
N ALA A 385 -26.54 -2.14 -10.59
CA ALA A 385 -27.90 -2.16 -10.07
C ALA A 385 -28.98 -2.50 -11.13
N PRO A 386 -28.91 -2.02 -12.40
CA PRO A 386 -29.92 -2.36 -13.40
C PRO A 386 -30.08 -3.85 -13.68
N THR A 387 -29.00 -4.62 -13.64
CA THR A 387 -29.03 -6.08 -13.88
C THR A 387 -28.80 -6.90 -12.62
N GLN A 388 -28.71 -6.27 -11.45
CA GLN A 388 -28.43 -6.91 -10.15
C GLN A 388 -27.16 -7.78 -10.19
N GLN A 389 -26.12 -7.30 -10.90
CA GLN A 389 -24.86 -8.04 -11.05
C GLN A 389 -23.80 -7.53 -10.10
N LEU A 390 -23.28 -8.43 -9.29
CA LEU A 390 -22.10 -8.21 -8.45
C LEU A 390 -20.86 -8.73 -9.18
N ILE A 391 -19.89 -7.85 -9.33
CA ILE A 391 -18.59 -8.10 -9.96
C ILE A 391 -17.53 -8.10 -8.86
N SER A 392 -16.71 -9.14 -8.80
CA SER A 392 -15.61 -9.25 -7.84
C SER A 392 -14.28 -9.51 -8.54
N GLY A 393 -13.22 -8.88 -8.04
CA GLY A 393 -11.84 -9.07 -8.48
C GLY A 393 -10.99 -9.64 -7.34
N ASN A 394 -10.20 -10.64 -7.65
CA ASN A 394 -9.46 -11.42 -6.66
C ASN A 394 -7.94 -11.20 -6.70
N LEU A 395 -7.24 -11.85 -5.76
CA LEU A 395 -5.79 -11.81 -5.59
C LEU A 395 -5.02 -12.38 -6.81
N HIS A 396 -5.62 -13.31 -7.54
CA HIS A 396 -4.98 -14.00 -8.68
C HIS A 396 -5.28 -13.37 -10.04
N GLY A 397 -6.03 -12.26 -10.08
CA GLY A 397 -6.33 -11.55 -11.32
C GLY A 397 -7.58 -12.01 -12.02
N GLU A 398 -8.46 -12.77 -11.37
CA GLU A 398 -9.71 -13.20 -11.95
C GLU A 398 -10.85 -12.25 -11.57
N ILE A 399 -11.75 -12.04 -12.52
CA ILE A 399 -13.05 -11.41 -12.32
C ILE A 399 -14.12 -12.49 -12.31
N SER A 400 -15.02 -12.41 -11.35
CA SER A 400 -16.26 -13.19 -11.32
C SER A 400 -17.45 -12.25 -11.38
N ILE A 401 -18.41 -12.54 -12.25
CA ILE A 401 -19.68 -11.83 -12.39
C ILE A 401 -20.82 -12.76 -12.01
N ARG A 402 -21.66 -12.32 -11.07
CA ARG A 402 -22.81 -13.07 -10.58
C ARG A 402 -24.06 -12.19 -10.46
N THR A 403 -25.25 -12.71 -10.76
CA THR A 403 -26.50 -12.05 -10.42
C THR A 403 -26.90 -12.36 -8.98
N LEU A 404 -27.54 -11.40 -8.35
CA LEU A 404 -28.17 -11.54 -7.03
C LEU A 404 -29.69 -11.47 -7.21
N ASN A 405 -30.44 -12.42 -6.63
CA ASN A 405 -31.89 -12.32 -6.54
C ASN A 405 -32.33 -11.46 -5.32
N GLU A 406 -33.63 -11.28 -5.12
CA GLU A 406 -34.21 -10.49 -4.04
C GLU A 406 -33.80 -10.99 -2.61
N ASN A 407 -33.43 -12.26 -2.48
CA ASN A 407 -32.96 -12.86 -1.25
C ASN A 407 -31.42 -12.93 -1.18
N TYR A 408 -30.70 -12.21 -2.05
CA TYR A 408 -29.23 -12.20 -2.19
C TYR A 408 -28.63 -13.60 -2.45
N GLN A 409 -29.39 -14.53 -3.01
CA GLN A 409 -28.84 -15.78 -3.53
C GLN A 409 -28.14 -15.47 -4.87
N GLN A 410 -26.97 -16.06 -5.06
CA GLN A 410 -26.16 -15.83 -6.24
C GLN A 410 -26.39 -16.87 -7.34
N GLN A 411 -26.29 -16.41 -8.60
CA GLN A 411 -26.06 -17.27 -9.75
C GLN A 411 -24.81 -16.78 -10.47
N MET A 412 -23.79 -17.64 -10.57
CA MET A 412 -22.58 -17.34 -11.29
C MET A 412 -22.88 -17.25 -12.79
N LEU A 413 -22.49 -16.15 -13.44
CA LEU A 413 -22.65 -15.93 -14.87
C LEU A 413 -21.38 -16.24 -15.63
N THR A 414 -20.25 -15.66 -15.21
CA THR A 414 -18.95 -15.85 -15.85
C THR A 414 -17.81 -15.61 -14.87
N THR A 415 -16.67 -16.25 -15.19
CA THR A 415 -15.37 -16.01 -14.53
C THR A 415 -14.31 -16.01 -15.61
N PHE A 416 -13.39 -15.03 -15.55
CA PHE A 416 -12.31 -14.93 -16.54
C PHE A 416 -11.05 -14.30 -15.93
N ASN A 417 -9.88 -14.65 -16.49
CA ASN A 417 -8.61 -14.07 -16.10
C ASN A 417 -8.46 -12.67 -16.72
N ALA A 418 -8.56 -11.65 -15.88
CA ALA A 418 -8.47 -10.26 -16.31
C ALA A 418 -7.03 -9.73 -16.25
N HIS A 419 -6.29 -10.03 -15.20
CA HIS A 419 -4.95 -9.51 -14.97
C HIS A 419 -3.95 -10.61 -14.58
N ASN A 420 -2.67 -10.37 -14.81
CA ASN A 420 -1.61 -11.18 -14.25
C ASN A 420 -1.19 -10.60 -12.89
N GLY A 421 -1.83 -11.04 -11.82
CA GLY A 421 -1.69 -10.52 -10.46
C GLY A 421 -2.95 -9.82 -9.96
N ILE A 422 -2.86 -9.20 -8.79
CA ILE A 422 -4.01 -8.67 -8.04
C ILE A 422 -4.82 -7.66 -8.84
N ILE A 423 -6.15 -7.80 -8.83
CA ILE A 423 -7.08 -6.76 -9.30
C ILE A 423 -7.29 -5.76 -8.18
N ARG A 424 -6.68 -4.59 -8.30
CA ARG A 424 -6.70 -3.55 -7.27
C ARG A 424 -7.98 -2.73 -7.27
N THR A 425 -8.57 -2.54 -8.44
CA THR A 425 -9.77 -1.72 -8.58
C THR A 425 -10.67 -2.25 -9.71
N ILE A 426 -11.97 -2.15 -9.47
CA ILE A 426 -13.02 -2.35 -10.47
C ILE A 426 -13.91 -1.11 -10.45
N LYS A 427 -14.15 -0.51 -11.60
CA LYS A 427 -15.08 0.60 -11.78
C LYS A 427 -16.03 0.29 -12.92
N LEU A 428 -17.34 0.46 -12.68
CA LEU A 428 -18.32 0.48 -13.75
C LEU A 428 -18.31 1.86 -14.38
N ILE A 429 -18.22 1.89 -15.70
CA ILE A 429 -18.28 3.11 -16.50
C ILE A 429 -19.49 3.08 -17.42
N THR A 430 -19.79 4.21 -18.06
CA THR A 430 -20.95 4.30 -19.00
C THR A 430 -20.92 3.19 -20.06
N ASN A 431 -22.06 2.90 -20.65
CA ASN A 431 -22.23 1.86 -21.68
C ASN A 431 -21.97 0.42 -21.22
N ASN A 432 -22.20 0.12 -19.95
CA ASN A 432 -22.06 -1.23 -19.40
C ASN A 432 -20.66 -1.83 -19.60
N ILE A 433 -19.64 -1.04 -19.31
CA ILE A 433 -18.24 -1.47 -19.39
C ILE A 433 -17.65 -1.59 -17.99
N ILE A 434 -16.87 -2.64 -17.80
CA ILE A 434 -16.09 -2.90 -16.59
C ILE A 434 -14.67 -2.39 -16.85
N ALA A 435 -14.23 -1.38 -16.10
CA ALA A 435 -12.84 -0.94 -16.09
C ALA A 435 -12.12 -1.57 -14.89
N THR A 436 -10.94 -2.14 -15.13
CA THR A 436 -10.14 -2.82 -14.10
C THR A 436 -8.71 -2.32 -14.09
N GLY A 437 -8.13 -2.20 -12.89
CA GLY A 437 -6.72 -1.89 -12.70
C GLY A 437 -6.02 -3.00 -11.91
N GLY A 438 -4.85 -3.42 -12.37
CA GLY A 438 -4.14 -4.56 -11.79
C GLY A 438 -2.65 -4.35 -11.56
N GLU A 439 -2.03 -5.35 -10.94
CA GLU A 439 -0.58 -5.39 -10.68
C GLU A 439 0.25 -5.76 -11.93
N ASP A 440 -0.40 -6.04 -13.05
CA ASP A 440 0.26 -6.17 -14.36
C ASP A 440 0.48 -4.81 -15.06
N ASN A 441 0.35 -3.70 -14.31
CA ASN A 441 0.53 -2.32 -14.74
C ASN A 441 -0.51 -1.84 -15.77
N LYS A 442 -1.64 -2.53 -15.92
CA LYS A 442 -2.63 -2.23 -16.95
C LYS A 442 -3.94 -1.75 -16.39
N VAL A 443 -4.56 -0.83 -17.12
CA VAL A 443 -5.99 -0.60 -17.11
C VAL A 443 -6.59 -1.41 -18.24
N LYS A 444 -7.61 -2.22 -17.98
CA LYS A 444 -8.31 -3.01 -19.00
C LYS A 444 -9.79 -2.72 -18.95
N LEU A 445 -10.40 -2.66 -20.14
CA LEU A 445 -11.84 -2.45 -20.32
C LEU A 445 -12.45 -3.73 -20.87
N TRP A 446 -13.57 -4.14 -20.29
CA TRP A 446 -14.25 -5.38 -20.59
C TRP A 446 -15.75 -5.16 -20.80
N ASP A 447 -16.35 -5.98 -21.65
CA ASP A 447 -17.80 -6.13 -21.64
C ASP A 447 -18.24 -7.07 -20.48
N PHE A 448 -19.55 -7.18 -20.26
CA PHE A 448 -20.09 -8.08 -19.21
C PHE A 448 -20.01 -9.57 -19.55
N ASN A 449 -19.57 -9.94 -20.76
CA ASN A 449 -19.30 -11.34 -21.14
C ASN A 449 -17.83 -11.74 -20.90
N GLY A 450 -16.98 -10.77 -20.47
CA GLY A 450 -15.56 -10.98 -20.24
C GLY A 450 -14.69 -10.82 -21.50
N ASN A 451 -15.23 -10.21 -22.56
CA ASN A 451 -14.42 -9.88 -23.74
C ASN A 451 -13.59 -8.62 -23.48
N LEU A 452 -12.29 -8.70 -23.73
CA LEU A 452 -11.40 -7.55 -23.63
C LEU A 452 -11.67 -6.57 -24.78
N LEU A 453 -11.98 -5.31 -24.44
CA LEU A 453 -12.23 -4.24 -25.39
C LEU A 453 -10.95 -3.43 -25.66
N THR A 454 -10.19 -3.11 -24.60
CA THR A 454 -8.91 -2.39 -24.71
C THR A 454 -8.03 -2.59 -23.48
N ALA A 455 -6.74 -2.36 -23.65
CA ALA A 455 -5.76 -2.35 -22.56
C ALA A 455 -4.85 -1.12 -22.67
N LEU A 456 -4.63 -0.44 -21.56
CA LEU A 456 -3.87 0.81 -21.43
C LEU A 456 -2.78 0.61 -20.39
N GLU A 457 -1.59 1.22 -20.56
CA GLU A 457 -0.41 0.88 -19.77
C GLU A 457 0.09 2.03 -18.88
N HIS A 458 0.30 1.70 -17.62
CA HIS A 458 1.12 2.43 -16.68
C HIS A 458 2.53 1.83 -16.57
N GLN A 459 3.42 2.51 -15.84
CA GLN A 459 4.76 2.00 -15.56
C GLN A 459 4.82 1.13 -14.28
N ASN A 460 3.73 1.12 -13.49
CA ASN A 460 3.61 0.35 -12.26
C ASN A 460 2.12 0.04 -11.98
N PHE A 461 1.81 -0.66 -10.88
CA PHE A 461 0.48 -1.12 -10.49
C PHE A 461 -0.59 -0.03 -10.55
N VAL A 462 -1.74 -0.34 -11.12
CA VAL A 462 -2.89 0.57 -11.20
C VAL A 462 -3.77 0.39 -9.97
N GLN A 463 -3.96 1.46 -9.21
CA GLN A 463 -4.65 1.43 -7.90
C GLN A 463 -6.07 1.96 -7.94
N ALA A 464 -6.36 2.93 -8.79
CA ALA A 464 -7.66 3.56 -8.87
C ALA A 464 -7.99 3.96 -10.30
N ILE A 465 -9.27 3.91 -10.61
CA ILE A 465 -9.84 4.35 -11.89
C ILE A 465 -11.06 5.21 -11.58
N GLU A 466 -11.21 6.32 -12.28
CA GLU A 466 -12.40 7.18 -12.18
C GLU A 466 -12.84 7.63 -13.58
N GLN A 467 -14.17 7.66 -13.80
CA GLN A 467 -14.74 8.21 -15.02
C GLN A 467 -14.93 9.71 -14.86
N ILE A 468 -14.40 10.50 -15.79
CA ILE A 468 -14.52 11.96 -15.76
C ILE A 468 -15.52 12.53 -16.76
N SER A 469 -15.74 11.82 -17.85
CA SER A 469 -16.82 12.10 -18.82
C SER A 469 -17.25 10.81 -19.51
N ASP A 470 -18.25 10.87 -20.41
CA ASP A 470 -18.79 9.70 -21.11
C ASP A 470 -17.72 8.92 -21.89
N ASN A 471 -16.73 9.61 -22.40
CA ASN A 471 -15.66 9.03 -23.23
C ASN A 471 -14.25 9.17 -22.62
N LYS A 472 -14.13 9.53 -21.34
CA LYS A 472 -12.84 9.70 -20.68
C LYS A 472 -12.81 9.08 -19.30
N ILE A 473 -11.73 8.38 -19.03
CA ILE A 473 -11.37 7.91 -17.69
C ILE A 473 -10.01 8.46 -17.28
N ILE A 474 -9.76 8.50 -15.98
CA ILE A 474 -8.43 8.67 -15.41
C ILE A 474 -8.07 7.45 -14.59
N SER A 475 -6.79 7.15 -14.51
CA SER A 475 -6.26 6.10 -13.67
C SER A 475 -5.03 6.56 -12.89
N ALA A 476 -4.90 6.08 -11.66
CA ALA A 476 -3.79 6.38 -10.77
C ALA A 476 -2.95 5.14 -10.49
N SER A 477 -1.64 5.34 -10.35
CA SER A 477 -0.68 4.24 -10.28
C SER A 477 0.34 4.40 -9.15
N TYR A 478 1.02 3.29 -8.86
CA TYR A 478 2.23 3.25 -8.02
C TYR A 478 3.42 3.98 -8.66
N ASP A 479 3.39 4.27 -9.96
CA ASP A 479 4.40 5.13 -10.60
C ASP A 479 4.26 6.61 -10.22
N GLY A 480 3.26 6.96 -9.39
CA GLY A 480 3.01 8.33 -8.95
C GLY A 480 2.29 9.20 -9.96
N SER A 481 1.89 8.64 -11.10
CA SER A 481 1.17 9.35 -12.16
C SER A 481 -0.34 9.14 -12.08
N ILE A 482 -1.07 10.15 -12.54
CA ILE A 482 -2.47 10.03 -12.97
C ILE A 482 -2.46 10.22 -14.48
N LYS A 483 -3.01 9.27 -15.22
CA LYS A 483 -3.13 9.32 -16.67
C LYS A 483 -4.58 9.48 -17.09
N GLU A 484 -4.80 10.32 -18.10
CA GLU A 484 -6.08 10.47 -18.79
C GLU A 484 -6.12 9.61 -20.04
N TRP A 485 -7.27 9.01 -20.30
CA TRP A 485 -7.47 8.11 -21.43
C TRP A 485 -8.78 8.43 -22.15
N ASP A 486 -8.68 8.66 -23.46
CA ASP A 486 -9.85 8.73 -24.32
C ASP A 486 -10.35 7.32 -24.64
N ILE A 487 -11.62 7.06 -24.38
CA ILE A 487 -12.27 5.78 -24.67
C ILE A 487 -13.10 5.96 -25.91
N LYS A 488 -12.73 5.23 -26.97
CA LYS A 488 -13.51 5.18 -28.21
C LYS A 488 -14.33 3.90 -28.19
N TRP A 489 -15.63 4.05 -28.29
CA TRP A 489 -16.60 2.96 -28.39
C TRP A 489 -16.75 2.45 -29.80
#